data_1cf45fee305e56c0cbca0a33eea1ba82
#
_entry.id   1cf45fee305e56c0cbca0a33eea1ba82
#
_cell.length_a   1.000
_cell.length_b   1.000
_cell.length_c   1.000
_cell.angle_alpha   90.00
_cell.angle_beta   90.00
_cell.angle_gamma   90.00
#
_symmetry.space_group_name_H-M   'P 1'
#
loop_
_entity.id
_entity.type
_entity.pdbx_description
1 polymer ?
#
loop_
_entity_poly.entity_id
_entity_poly.type
_entity_poly.pdbx_seq_one_letter_code
_entity_poly.pdbx_strand_id
1 'polypeptide(L)'
;MYRILVVDDEEKIRALIRKYAEFEGNQVTEAENGMEAVELCRRHPEAFDIIIMDVMMPELDGFSAVAEIRKTCKAPVLMSSARGEEYDRIHGFELGVG
;
A
#
# COMPACT_ATOMS: atom_id res chain seq x y z
N MET A 1 0.05 17.33 5.74
CA MET A 1 1.05 16.27 5.54
C MET A 1 0.46 14.92 5.93
N TYR A 2 0.62 13.93 5.05
CA TYR A 2 0.16 12.57 5.32
C TYR A 2 1.34 11.63 5.50
N ARG A 3 1.12 10.58 6.27
CA ARG A 3 2.09 9.49 6.44
C ARG A 3 1.63 8.35 5.55
N ILE A 4 2.40 8.06 4.52
CA ILE A 4 2.03 7.14 3.45
C ILE A 4 2.90 5.89 3.52
N LEU A 5 2.28 4.72 3.48
CA LEU A 5 2.97 3.46 3.30
C LEU A 5 2.82 3.05 1.84
N VAL A 6 3.93 2.86 1.15
CA VAL A 6 3.95 2.40 -0.24
C VAL A 6 4.44 0.97 -0.28
N VAL A 7 3.63 0.09 -0.82
CA VAL A 7 3.94 -1.35 -0.89
C VAL A 7 3.97 -1.78 -2.34
N ASP A 8 5.16 -2.13 -2.81
CA ASP A 8 5.38 -2.57 -4.18
C ASP A 8 6.68 -3.35 -4.23
N ASP A 9 6.74 -4.43 -5.00
CA ASP A 9 7.95 -5.23 -5.12
C ASP A 9 8.99 -4.58 -6.04
N GLU A 10 8.62 -3.58 -6.83
CA GLU A 10 9.53 -2.87 -7.71
C GLU A 10 10.06 -1.60 -7.05
N GLU A 11 11.37 -1.58 -6.83
CA GLU A 11 12.03 -0.43 -6.21
C GLU A 11 11.80 0.85 -6.99
N LYS A 12 11.80 0.78 -8.31
CA LYS A 12 11.62 1.96 -9.16
C LYS A 12 10.24 2.59 -8.98
N ILE A 13 9.22 1.75 -8.82
CA ILE A 13 7.86 2.23 -8.59
C ILE A 13 7.76 2.88 -7.22
N ARG A 14 8.32 2.24 -6.20
CA ARG A 14 8.33 2.83 -4.86
C ARG A 14 9.04 4.18 -4.85
N ALA A 15 10.20 4.25 -5.51
CA ALA A 15 10.98 5.48 -5.57
C ALA A 15 10.22 6.60 -6.27
N LEU A 16 9.50 6.27 -7.33
CA LEU A 16 8.71 7.25 -8.08
C LEU A 16 7.57 7.81 -7.23
N ILE A 17 6.83 6.94 -6.57
CA ILE A 17 5.73 7.35 -5.70
C ILE A 17 6.25 8.18 -4.55
N ARG A 18 7.36 7.75 -3.95
CA ARG A 18 8.00 8.49 -2.87
C ARG A 18 8.40 9.89 -3.29
N LYS A 19 9.00 10.01 -4.46
CA LYS A 19 9.43 11.29 -5.00
C LYS A 19 8.27 12.27 -5.10
N TYR A 20 7.16 11.85 -5.67
CA TYR A 20 6.00 12.71 -5.81
C TYR A 20 5.35 13.03 -4.47
N ALA A 21 5.23 12.04 -3.61
CA ALA A 21 4.61 12.23 -2.30
C ALA A 21 5.43 13.18 -1.42
N GLU A 22 6.73 13.01 -1.41
CA GLU A 22 7.61 13.89 -0.64
C GLU A 22 7.65 15.31 -1.20
N PHE A 23 7.55 15.44 -2.51
CA PHE A 23 7.44 16.75 -3.16
C PHE A 23 6.22 17.51 -2.65
N GLU A 24 5.13 16.81 -2.38
CA GLU A 24 3.90 17.38 -1.83
C GLU A 24 3.94 17.58 -0.31
N GLY A 25 5.06 17.28 0.31
CA GLY A 25 5.23 17.46 1.75
C GLY A 25 4.79 16.29 2.61
N ASN A 26 4.59 15.13 2.04
CA ASN A 26 4.18 13.93 2.77
C ASN A 26 5.38 13.10 3.20
N GLN A 27 5.19 12.27 4.23
CA GLN A 27 6.19 11.32 4.66
C GLN A 27 5.88 9.96 4.04
N VAL A 28 6.92 9.25 3.61
CA VAL A 28 6.76 7.96 2.95
C VAL A 28 7.59 6.89 3.64
N THR A 29 6.95 5.76 3.91
CA THR A 29 7.59 4.54 4.34
C THR A 29 7.39 3.51 3.22
N GLU A 30 8.40 2.74 2.90
CA GLU A 30 8.34 1.75 1.83
C GLU A 30 8.33 0.34 2.40
N ALA A 31 7.56 -0.53 1.77
CA ALA A 31 7.59 -1.96 2.00
C ALA A 31 7.73 -2.65 0.64
N GLU A 32 8.57 -3.66 0.56
CA GLU A 32 8.84 -4.31 -0.72
C GLU A 32 7.95 -5.51 -1.01
N ASN A 33 7.14 -5.91 -0.03
CA ASN A 33 6.17 -6.99 -0.23
C ASN A 33 5.04 -6.87 0.78
N GLY A 34 4.01 -7.69 0.56
CA GLY A 34 2.82 -7.68 1.42
C GLY A 34 3.08 -8.10 2.85
N MET A 35 3.99 -9.04 3.05
CA MET A 35 4.31 -9.51 4.40
C MET A 35 4.98 -8.42 5.22
N GLU A 36 5.88 -7.66 4.61
CA GLU A 36 6.52 -6.54 5.27
C GLU A 36 5.51 -5.46 5.63
N ALA A 37 4.57 -5.19 4.73
CA ALA A 37 3.50 -4.22 4.98
C ALA A 37 2.62 -4.67 6.15
N VAL A 38 2.23 -5.93 6.18
CA VAL A 38 1.43 -6.49 7.26
C VAL A 38 2.15 -6.33 8.60
N GLU A 39 3.43 -6.64 8.63
CA GLU A 39 4.24 -6.55 9.85
C GLU A 39 4.35 -5.11 10.34
N LEU A 40 4.59 -4.17 9.43
CA LEU A 40 4.66 -2.75 9.77
C LEU A 40 3.34 -2.25 10.36
N CYS A 41 2.23 -2.63 9.75
CA CYS A 41 0.92 -2.22 10.23
C CYS A 41 0.55 -2.87 11.56
N ARG A 42 1.00 -4.10 11.77
CA ARG A 42 0.77 -4.79 13.03
C ARG A 42 1.53 -4.14 14.19
N ARG A 43 2.78 -3.75 13.94
CA ARG A 43 3.60 -3.09 14.96
C ARG A 43 3.17 -1.65 15.24
N HIS A 44 2.69 -0.98 14.19
CA HIS A 44 2.35 0.44 14.25
C HIS A 44 0.98 0.68 13.61
N PRO A 45 -0.11 0.25 14.27
CA PRO A 45 -1.45 0.29 13.65
C PRO A 45 -1.93 1.68 13.27
N GLU A 46 -1.39 2.72 13.90
CA GLU A 46 -1.81 4.10 13.66
C GLU A 46 -0.74 4.95 13.01
N ALA A 47 0.30 4.31 12.47
CA ALA A 47 1.43 5.06 11.90
C ALA A 47 1.14 5.64 10.51
N PHE A 48 0.16 5.12 9.80
CA PHE A 48 -0.09 5.50 8.41
C PHE A 48 -1.47 6.10 8.22
N ASP A 49 -1.52 7.15 7.42
CA ASP A 49 -2.79 7.81 7.07
C ASP A 49 -3.38 7.22 5.80
N ILE A 50 -2.52 6.68 4.92
CA ILE A 50 -2.94 6.01 3.69
C ILE A 50 -1.90 4.96 3.31
N ILE A 51 -2.37 3.88 2.72
CA ILE A 51 -1.52 2.80 2.22
C ILE A 51 -1.74 2.67 0.72
N ILE A 52 -0.66 2.71 -0.04
CA ILE A 52 -0.70 2.46 -1.48
C ILE A 52 -0.15 1.06 -1.69
N MET A 53 -1.00 0.16 -2.19
CA MET A 53 -0.71 -1.27 -2.25
C MET A 53 -0.72 -1.77 -3.68
N ASP A 54 0.38 -2.40 -4.10
CA ASP A 54 0.41 -3.10 -5.37
C ASP A 54 -0.38 -4.40 -5.26
N VAL A 55 -1.18 -4.69 -6.27
CA VAL A 55 -1.99 -5.91 -6.32
C VAL A 55 -1.15 -7.13 -6.66
N MET A 56 -0.21 -6.97 -7.57
CA MET A 56 0.55 -8.10 -8.14
C MET A 56 1.92 -8.22 -7.50
N MET A 57 1.97 -8.84 -6.34
CA MET A 57 3.23 -9.05 -5.63
C MET A 57 3.48 -10.55 -5.40
N PRO A 58 4.75 -10.97 -5.39
CA PRO A 58 5.08 -12.34 -5.00
C PRO A 58 4.80 -12.58 -3.53
N GLU A 59 4.73 -13.82 -3.14
CA GLU A 59 4.51 -14.31 -1.78
C GLU A 59 3.12 -14.01 -1.25
N LEU A 60 2.81 -12.76 -0.93
CA LEU A 60 1.50 -12.37 -0.44
C LEU A 60 0.98 -11.25 -1.32
N ASP A 61 -0.06 -11.52 -2.09
CA ASP A 61 -0.63 -10.53 -3.00
C ASP A 61 -1.29 -9.39 -2.25
N GLY A 62 -1.57 -8.30 -2.99
CA GLY A 62 -2.11 -7.09 -2.39
C GLY A 62 -3.45 -7.31 -1.72
N PHE A 63 -4.32 -8.14 -2.28
CA PHE A 63 -5.65 -8.38 -1.69
C PHE A 63 -5.53 -9.13 -0.37
N SER A 64 -4.68 -10.15 -0.31
CA SER A 64 -4.44 -10.89 0.92
C SER A 64 -3.79 -10.01 1.98
N ALA A 65 -2.86 -9.16 1.58
CA ALA A 65 -2.20 -8.22 2.48
C ALA A 65 -3.21 -7.25 3.09
N VAL A 66 -4.13 -6.71 2.29
CA VAL A 66 -5.17 -5.80 2.80
C VAL A 66 -6.04 -6.51 3.84
N ALA A 67 -6.42 -7.75 3.58
CA ALA A 67 -7.23 -8.51 4.53
C ALA A 67 -6.53 -8.64 5.89
N GLU A 68 -5.23 -8.91 5.88
CA GLU A 68 -4.46 -9.01 7.12
C GLU A 68 -4.28 -7.65 7.78
N ILE A 69 -4.00 -6.61 7.00
CA ILE A 69 -3.82 -5.25 7.53
C ILE A 69 -5.10 -4.77 8.22
N ARG A 70 -6.27 -5.06 7.67
CA ARG A 70 -7.55 -4.63 8.23
C ARG A 70 -7.83 -5.19 9.61
N LYS A 71 -7.16 -6.25 10.02
CA LYS A 71 -7.32 -6.80 11.37
C LYS A 71 -6.79 -5.86 12.45
N THR A 72 -5.83 -5.01 12.11
CA THR A 72 -5.18 -4.14 13.09
C THR A 72 -5.14 -2.67 12.68
N CYS A 73 -5.32 -2.35 11.41
CA CYS A 73 -5.14 -1.01 10.89
C CYS A 73 -6.36 -0.56 10.10
N LYS A 74 -6.78 0.69 10.32
CA LYS A 74 -7.97 1.26 9.67
C LYS A 74 -7.63 2.24 8.54
N ALA A 75 -6.36 2.44 8.23
CA ALA A 75 -5.96 3.38 7.20
C ALA A 75 -6.58 2.99 5.85
N PRO A 76 -7.03 3.97 5.06
CA PRO A 76 -7.51 3.69 3.71
C PRO A 76 -6.40 3.04 2.87
N VAL A 77 -6.79 2.08 2.04
CA VAL A 77 -5.84 1.40 1.16
C VAL A 77 -6.23 1.70 -0.28
N LEU A 78 -5.29 2.27 -1.01
CA LEU A 78 -5.45 2.50 -2.44
C LEU A 78 -4.74 1.37 -3.19
N MET A 79 -5.52 0.52 -3.82
CA MET A 79 -4.96 -0.59 -4.60
C MET A 79 -4.46 -0.07 -5.94
N SER A 80 -3.29 -0.53 -6.33
CA SER A 80 -2.64 -0.08 -7.54
C SER A 80 -2.02 -1.26 -8.26
N SER A 81 -2.00 -1.23 -9.57
CA SER A 81 -1.29 -2.21 -10.37
C SER A 81 -0.35 -1.48 -11.30
N ALA A 82 0.92 -1.85 -11.26
CA ALA A 82 1.90 -1.29 -12.19
C ALA A 82 1.56 -1.62 -13.64
N ARG A 83 0.72 -2.61 -13.85
CA ARG A 83 0.27 -3.02 -15.19
C ARG A 83 -0.95 -2.22 -15.67
N GLY A 84 -1.51 -1.39 -14.78
CA GLY A 84 -2.61 -0.51 -15.14
C GLY A 84 -3.92 -1.20 -15.48
N GLU A 85 -4.14 -2.37 -14.97
CA GLU A 85 -5.37 -3.11 -15.23
C GLU A 85 -6.54 -2.46 -14.52
N GLU A 86 -7.48 -1.96 -15.29
CA GLU A 86 -8.63 -1.27 -14.75
C GLU A 86 -9.49 -2.19 -13.89
N TYR A 87 -9.61 -3.44 -14.29
CA TYR A 87 -10.31 -4.45 -13.53
C TYR A 87 -9.75 -4.57 -12.10
N ASP A 88 -8.44 -4.60 -11.98
CA ASP A 88 -7.80 -4.76 -10.68
C ASP A 88 -8.08 -3.56 -9.77
N ARG A 89 -8.12 -2.37 -10.34
CA ARG A 89 -8.44 -1.16 -9.56
C ARG A 89 -9.86 -1.21 -9.03
N ILE A 90 -10.80 -1.59 -9.87
CA ILE A 90 -12.21 -1.71 -9.47
C ILE A 90 -12.34 -2.78 -8.39
N HIS A 91 -11.67 -3.90 -8.58
CA HIS A 91 -11.71 -4.99 -7.61
C HIS A 91 -11.09 -4.58 -6.27
N GLY A 92 -10.03 -3.77 -6.32
CA GLY A 92 -9.40 -3.23 -5.12
C GLY A 92 -10.35 -2.37 -4.31
N PHE A 93 -11.19 -1.57 -4.96
CA PHE A 93 -12.18 -0.76 -4.27
C PHE A 93 -13.18 -1.61 -3.48
N GLU A 94 -13.54 -2.76 -3.99
CA GLU A 94 -14.46 -3.67 -3.31
C GLU A 94 -13.87 -4.28 -2.05
N LEU A 95 -12.56 -4.28 -1.90
CA LEU A 95 -11.88 -4.85 -0.75
C LEU A 95 -11.57 -3.84 0.35
N GLY A 96 -12.30 -2.75 0.39
CA GLY A 96 -12.25 -1.85 1.51
C GLY A 96 -11.32 -0.67 1.34
N VAL A 97 -11.06 -0.28 0.13
CA VAL A 97 -10.43 0.99 -0.16
C VAL A 97 -11.44 2.06 0.19
N GLY A 98 -11.07 2.91 1.10
CA GLY A 98 -11.97 3.88 1.67
C GLY A 98 -12.40 4.98 0.77
#